data_3568946f11bffcb9c44dfcdf8e242970
#
_entry.id   3568946f11bffcb9c44dfcdf8e242970
#
_cell.length_a   1.000
_cell.length_b   1.000
_cell.length_c   1.000
_cell.angle_alpha   90.00
_cell.angle_beta   90.00
_cell.angle_gamma   90.00
#
_symmetry.space_group_name_H-M   'P 1'
#
loop_
_entity.id
_entity.type
_entity.pdbx_description
1 polymer ?
#
loop_
_entity_poly.entity_id
_entity_poly.type
_entity_poly.pdbx_seq_one_letter_code
_entity_poly.pdbx_strand_id
1 'polypeptide(L)'
;MQELLSNKPGKKLILLGNEAIVRGALESGVQFVSTYPGTPSSEIGNTFFKIAEKAGVYFEFSVNEKVALEAGIGASFSGLKTLVAMKNFGLNVALDALLPFVYTGTKGATVIIVADDPSCHSSAQSEENSRGVAYLAHIPVLEPSDPQECKDFVKLGFQISGKYNIPVIVRTTTRVAHQKMPVVLGKIPVSAKTSVGKQKGKFIKNPKQFITLPPRVLEMKKELLEKIEKIRSFSENLSKADTGSQKTAIITSGVSYLYVMEALKELNINLPVLKLNFFYPLPEKKIKNFIKKLKKVLIVEELEPFLEKEVQRLAKEVNCKLEIVGKKLLPEVGELKPEFVTSAIAKFANKKFTIWNSQFKTPVLKRYPQLCPGCPYWLVISAIKKAVDTNKVIFGGEIGCYMLFGNPPVKLQDYLSCMGSSVGIAHGIKKSAGQKIITFVGDSSFFHAGIPALINTVFNKSNPLIIILENETTAMTGHQPHPGAPVIPNGIKIEEIVKACGVKNVKVLDPINQEEFIKTIKEFMEKPDVSVIISKRPCIQIKK
;
A
#
# COMPACT_ATOMS: atom_id res chain seq x y z
N MET A 1 16.75 1.10 -16.40
CA MET A 1 17.08 0.74 -15.00
C MET A 1 18.53 0.97 -14.58
N GLN A 2 19.54 0.59 -15.38
CA GLN A 2 20.95 0.92 -15.05
C GLN A 2 21.19 2.43 -14.91
N GLU A 3 20.44 3.25 -15.63
CA GLU A 3 20.53 4.71 -15.52
C GLU A 3 20.11 5.28 -14.16
N LEU A 4 19.27 4.54 -13.38
CA LEU A 4 18.95 4.91 -11.99
C LEU A 4 20.19 4.91 -11.08
N LEU A 5 21.24 4.17 -11.43
CA LEU A 5 22.52 4.14 -10.71
C LEU A 5 23.50 5.21 -11.20
N SER A 6 23.12 6.04 -12.18
CA SER A 6 23.96 7.12 -12.68
C SER A 6 24.32 8.11 -11.57
N ASN A 7 25.61 8.39 -11.39
CA ASN A 7 26.09 9.38 -10.44
C ASN A 7 26.50 10.68 -11.16
N LYS A 8 25.58 11.19 -12.00
CA LYS A 8 25.72 12.47 -12.73
C LYS A 8 24.67 13.45 -12.22
N PRO A 9 24.97 14.25 -11.17
CA PRO A 9 24.04 15.27 -10.68
C PRO A 9 23.65 16.24 -11.78
N GLY A 10 22.37 16.66 -11.80
CA GLY A 10 21.81 17.52 -12.83
C GLY A 10 21.29 16.79 -14.08
N LYS A 11 21.68 15.52 -14.31
CA LYS A 11 21.09 14.71 -15.39
C LYS A 11 19.59 14.55 -15.15
N LYS A 12 18.78 14.69 -16.21
CA LYS A 12 17.34 14.42 -16.17
C LYS A 12 17.06 13.03 -16.72
N LEU A 13 16.22 12.28 -16.03
CA LEU A 13 15.66 10.99 -16.49
C LEU A 13 14.14 11.05 -16.42
N ILE A 14 13.47 10.44 -17.38
CA ILE A 14 12.02 10.22 -17.31
C ILE A 14 11.79 9.01 -16.40
N LEU A 15 11.21 9.23 -15.24
CA LEU A 15 10.97 8.21 -14.22
C LEU A 15 9.50 8.14 -13.84
N LEU A 16 9.03 6.93 -13.48
CA LEU A 16 7.81 6.75 -12.71
C LEU A 16 7.99 7.33 -11.30
N GLY A 17 6.88 7.70 -10.63
CA GLY A 17 6.92 8.08 -9.23
C GLY A 17 7.60 7.02 -8.37
N ASN A 18 7.26 5.74 -8.56
CA ASN A 18 7.90 4.62 -7.87
C ASN A 18 9.41 4.49 -8.16
N GLU A 19 9.85 4.72 -9.40
CA GLU A 19 11.28 4.73 -9.75
C GLU A 19 12.00 5.94 -9.15
N ALA A 20 11.32 7.08 -9.06
CA ALA A 20 11.84 8.29 -8.42
C ALA A 20 12.02 8.10 -6.91
N ILE A 21 11.10 7.37 -6.24
CA ILE A 21 11.25 6.95 -4.83
C ILE A 21 12.53 6.13 -4.65
N VAL A 22 12.74 5.12 -5.49
CA VAL A 22 13.97 4.32 -5.48
C VAL A 22 15.19 5.21 -5.63
N ARG A 23 15.15 6.14 -6.59
CA ARG A 23 16.25 7.10 -6.78
C ARG A 23 16.48 7.98 -5.56
N GLY A 24 15.45 8.49 -4.91
CA GLY A 24 15.54 9.28 -3.68
C GLY A 24 16.19 8.49 -2.54
N ALA A 25 15.84 7.21 -2.41
CA ALA A 25 16.44 6.31 -1.43
C ALA A 25 17.94 6.08 -1.69
N LEU A 26 18.33 5.84 -2.94
CA LEU A 26 19.74 5.71 -3.33
C LEU A 26 20.54 6.99 -3.05
N GLU A 27 19.98 8.17 -3.38
CA GLU A 27 20.61 9.45 -3.08
C GLU A 27 20.73 9.74 -1.57
N SER A 28 19.88 9.12 -0.78
CA SER A 28 19.93 9.18 0.69
C SER A 28 20.93 8.20 1.30
N GLY A 29 21.48 7.28 0.50
CA GLY A 29 22.37 6.24 0.96
C GLY A 29 21.64 5.15 1.73
N VAL A 30 20.47 4.70 1.25
CA VAL A 30 19.73 3.56 1.81
C VAL A 30 20.61 2.31 1.80
N GLN A 31 20.50 1.50 2.86
CA GLN A 31 21.33 0.31 3.06
C GLN A 31 20.49 -0.97 3.16
N PHE A 32 19.26 -0.86 3.65
CA PHE A 32 18.35 -1.96 3.82
C PHE A 32 16.97 -1.62 3.23
N VAL A 33 16.42 -2.52 2.44
CA VAL A 33 15.08 -2.37 1.85
C VAL A 33 14.31 -3.67 2.00
N SER A 34 13.12 -3.60 2.56
CA SER A 34 12.16 -4.70 2.65
C SER A 34 10.80 -4.28 2.11
N THR A 35 10.09 -5.21 1.49
CA THR A 35 8.76 -4.94 0.92
C THR A 35 7.92 -6.20 0.82
N TYR A 36 6.60 -6.02 0.83
CA TYR A 36 5.68 -7.02 0.30
C TYR A 36 5.00 -6.43 -0.95
N PRO A 37 4.87 -7.20 -2.06
CA PRO A 37 4.35 -6.66 -3.31
C PRO A 37 2.86 -6.29 -3.19
N GLY A 38 2.53 -5.08 -3.63
CA GLY A 38 1.15 -4.57 -3.65
C GLY A 38 1.03 -3.37 -4.57
N THR A 39 0.22 -3.47 -5.66
CA THR A 39 -0.03 -2.34 -6.55
C THR A 39 -0.89 -1.29 -5.82
N PRO A 40 -0.50 0.00 -5.80
CA PRO A 40 0.40 0.68 -6.74
C PRO A 40 1.86 0.86 -6.30
N SER A 41 2.39 0.15 -5.28
CA SER A 41 3.79 0.28 -4.84
C SER A 41 4.74 -0.78 -5.42
N SER A 42 4.25 -1.75 -6.18
CA SER A 42 5.01 -2.94 -6.63
C SER A 42 6.29 -2.62 -7.39
N GLU A 43 6.32 -1.54 -8.18
CA GLU A 43 7.49 -1.17 -8.99
C GLU A 43 8.68 -0.75 -8.12
N ILE A 44 8.47 -0.32 -6.87
CA ILE A 44 9.56 -0.01 -5.92
C ILE A 44 10.35 -1.28 -5.64
N GLY A 45 9.66 -2.35 -5.21
CA GLY A 45 10.28 -3.65 -4.96
C GLY A 45 10.89 -4.26 -6.22
N ASN A 46 10.16 -4.24 -7.34
CA ASN A 46 10.63 -4.76 -8.62
C ASN A 46 11.90 -4.04 -9.13
N THR A 47 12.01 -2.74 -8.85
CA THR A 47 13.18 -1.96 -9.23
C THR A 47 14.37 -2.32 -8.34
N PHE A 48 14.20 -2.35 -7.00
CA PHE A 48 15.26 -2.77 -6.09
C PHE A 48 15.72 -4.19 -6.36
N PHE A 49 14.81 -5.13 -6.61
CA PHE A 49 15.14 -6.52 -6.95
C PHE A 49 16.15 -6.62 -8.11
N LYS A 50 16.07 -5.70 -9.08
CA LYS A 50 16.96 -5.68 -10.27
C LYS A 50 18.28 -4.94 -10.06
N ILE A 51 18.34 -4.00 -9.10
CA ILE A 51 19.51 -3.10 -8.97
C ILE A 51 20.20 -3.15 -7.61
N ALA A 52 19.60 -3.74 -6.59
CA ALA A 52 20.06 -3.66 -5.20
C ALA A 52 21.49 -4.20 -5.03
N GLU A 53 21.81 -5.33 -5.63
CA GLU A 53 23.15 -5.92 -5.60
C GLU A 53 24.19 -4.93 -6.17
N LYS A 54 23.93 -4.36 -7.34
CA LYS A 54 24.83 -3.37 -7.99
C LYS A 54 24.93 -2.06 -7.20
N ALA A 55 23.87 -1.74 -6.46
CA ALA A 55 23.82 -0.56 -5.60
C ALA A 55 24.47 -0.79 -4.23
N GLY A 56 24.82 -2.03 -3.87
CA GLY A 56 25.32 -2.39 -2.55
C GLY A 56 24.25 -2.28 -1.44
N VAL A 57 22.98 -2.48 -1.79
CA VAL A 57 21.83 -2.39 -0.88
C VAL A 57 21.32 -3.78 -0.59
N TYR A 58 21.06 -4.11 0.67
CA TYR A 58 20.30 -5.31 1.01
C TYR A 58 18.85 -5.13 0.60
N PHE A 59 18.29 -6.12 -0.07
CA PHE A 59 16.90 -6.13 -0.52
C PHE A 59 16.24 -7.47 -0.28
N GLU A 60 15.00 -7.46 0.21
CA GLU A 60 14.17 -8.65 0.32
C GLU A 60 12.71 -8.40 -0.04
N PHE A 61 12.07 -9.41 -0.64
CA PHE A 61 10.62 -9.57 -0.59
C PHE A 61 10.29 -10.38 0.67
N SER A 62 9.63 -9.77 1.62
CA SER A 62 9.20 -10.44 2.85
C SER A 62 7.92 -11.24 2.62
N VAL A 63 7.53 -12.11 3.56
CA VAL A 63 6.35 -12.97 3.42
C VAL A 63 5.02 -12.22 3.59
N ASN A 64 5.03 -11.09 4.32
CA ASN A 64 3.94 -10.13 4.43
C ASN A 64 4.49 -8.77 4.89
N GLU A 65 3.60 -7.77 4.95
CA GLU A 65 3.99 -6.39 5.26
C GLU A 65 4.39 -6.20 6.73
N LYS A 66 3.80 -6.97 7.65
CA LYS A 66 4.22 -6.96 9.07
C LYS A 66 5.67 -7.39 9.19
N VAL A 67 6.03 -8.51 8.59
CA VAL A 67 7.41 -9.02 8.60
C VAL A 67 8.36 -8.08 7.85
N ALA A 68 7.91 -7.48 6.74
CA ALA A 68 8.70 -6.48 6.03
C ALA A 68 9.04 -5.29 6.93
N LEU A 69 8.07 -4.78 7.70
CA LEU A 69 8.31 -3.70 8.65
C LEU A 69 9.19 -4.15 9.82
N GLU A 70 8.96 -5.34 10.39
CA GLU A 70 9.77 -5.88 11.49
C GLU A 70 11.25 -6.06 11.08
N ALA A 71 11.51 -6.56 9.87
CA ALA A 71 12.87 -6.64 9.32
C ALA A 71 13.50 -5.24 9.18
N GLY A 72 12.72 -4.27 8.68
CA GLY A 72 13.13 -2.87 8.60
C GLY A 72 13.41 -2.25 9.97
N ILE A 73 12.59 -2.56 10.99
CA ILE A 73 12.81 -2.12 12.38
C ILE A 73 14.14 -2.66 12.91
N GLY A 74 14.41 -3.95 12.71
CA GLY A 74 15.67 -4.58 13.11
C GLY A 74 16.88 -3.94 12.47
N ALA A 75 16.79 -3.64 11.15
CA ALA A 75 17.82 -2.93 10.41
C ALA A 75 18.04 -1.50 10.95
N SER A 76 16.94 -0.78 11.20
CA SER A 76 16.97 0.56 11.82
C SER A 76 17.60 0.54 13.20
N PHE A 77 17.23 -0.39 14.07
CA PHE A 77 17.82 -0.54 15.41
C PHE A 77 19.32 -0.85 15.35
N SER A 78 19.76 -1.50 14.28
CA SER A 78 21.19 -1.75 14.00
C SER A 78 21.91 -0.54 13.38
N GLY A 79 21.24 0.59 13.21
CA GLY A 79 21.81 1.84 12.69
C GLY A 79 21.83 1.98 11.17
N LEU A 80 21.19 1.07 10.42
CA LEU A 80 21.14 1.14 8.97
C LEU A 80 20.04 2.07 8.48
N LYS A 81 20.30 2.84 7.42
CA LYS A 81 19.26 3.59 6.71
C LYS A 81 18.34 2.63 5.99
N THR A 82 17.07 2.67 6.32
CA THR A 82 16.09 1.66 5.97
C THR A 82 14.92 2.25 5.19
N LEU A 83 14.49 1.57 4.14
CA LEU A 83 13.26 1.85 3.42
C LEU A 83 12.36 0.61 3.46
N VAL A 84 11.09 0.82 3.85
CA VAL A 84 10.05 -0.22 3.77
C VAL A 84 8.98 0.27 2.80
N ALA A 85 8.49 -0.57 1.89
CA ALA A 85 7.47 -0.17 0.93
C ALA A 85 6.29 -1.14 0.91
N MET A 86 5.07 -0.59 0.87
CA MET A 86 3.83 -1.35 0.83
C MET A 86 2.69 -0.52 0.27
N LYS A 87 1.59 -1.17 -0.12
CA LYS A 87 0.34 -0.49 -0.39
C LYS A 87 -0.40 -0.15 0.92
N ASN A 88 -1.49 0.62 0.84
CA ASN A 88 -2.31 1.01 1.99
C ASN A 88 -2.76 -0.17 2.86
N PHE A 89 -3.29 -1.24 2.27
CA PHE A 89 -3.72 -2.43 3.04
C PHE A 89 -2.57 -3.10 3.79
N GLY A 90 -1.37 -3.05 3.23
CA GLY A 90 -0.17 -3.53 3.91
C GLY A 90 0.16 -2.73 5.17
N LEU A 91 -0.18 -1.44 5.19
CA LEU A 91 -0.03 -0.63 6.39
C LEU A 91 -0.94 -1.14 7.52
N ASN A 92 -2.16 -1.60 7.19
CA ASN A 92 -3.06 -2.21 8.18
C ASN A 92 -2.47 -3.50 8.76
N VAL A 93 -1.89 -4.35 7.91
CA VAL A 93 -1.21 -5.58 8.32
C VAL A 93 0.00 -5.28 9.22
N ALA A 94 0.75 -4.22 8.91
CA ALA A 94 1.96 -3.81 9.62
C ALA A 94 1.68 -2.91 10.85
N LEU A 95 0.44 -2.49 11.09
CA LEU A 95 0.09 -1.48 12.10
C LEU A 95 0.49 -1.92 13.51
N ASP A 96 0.33 -3.20 13.85
CA ASP A 96 0.73 -3.75 15.14
C ASP A 96 2.23 -3.56 15.42
N ALA A 97 3.09 -3.69 14.42
CA ALA A 97 4.53 -3.43 14.53
C ALA A 97 4.86 -1.92 14.46
N LEU A 98 4.07 -1.13 13.71
CA LEU A 98 4.30 0.30 13.52
C LEU A 98 4.12 1.08 14.81
N LEU A 99 3.05 0.79 15.58
CA LEU A 99 2.73 1.55 16.80
C LEU A 99 3.87 1.53 17.83
N PRO A 100 4.41 0.39 18.28
CA PRO A 100 5.56 0.38 19.18
C PRO A 100 6.83 0.96 18.53
N PHE A 101 6.99 0.86 17.20
CA PHE A 101 8.16 1.41 16.52
C PHE A 101 8.22 2.94 16.60
N VAL A 102 7.11 3.65 16.52
CA VAL A 102 7.12 5.12 16.67
C VAL A 102 7.47 5.54 18.12
N TYR A 103 7.17 4.72 19.12
CA TYR A 103 7.55 4.96 20.51
C TYR A 103 9.04 4.73 20.72
N THR A 104 9.59 3.61 20.26
CA THR A 104 11.02 3.32 20.38
C THR A 104 11.87 4.26 19.53
N GLY A 105 11.30 4.74 18.43
CA GLY A 105 11.99 5.56 17.44
C GLY A 105 13.06 4.78 16.67
N THR A 106 13.85 5.50 15.89
CA THR A 106 14.87 4.95 14.98
C THR A 106 16.29 5.15 15.53
N LYS A 107 17.23 4.28 15.12
CA LYS A 107 18.69 4.51 15.18
C LYS A 107 19.23 4.82 13.79
N GLY A 108 19.00 3.96 12.82
CA GLY A 108 19.14 4.28 11.42
C GLY A 108 17.89 4.96 10.89
N ALA A 109 18.04 6.04 10.14
CA ALA A 109 16.90 6.76 9.58
C ALA A 109 16.01 5.82 8.75
N THR A 110 14.69 5.90 8.95
CA THR A 110 13.73 4.98 8.33
C THR A 110 12.61 5.74 7.64
N VAL A 111 12.38 5.39 6.37
CA VAL A 111 11.26 5.87 5.56
C VAL A 111 10.36 4.70 5.19
N ILE A 112 9.06 4.89 5.38
CA ILE A 112 8.03 3.92 5.01
C ILE A 112 7.25 4.52 3.84
N ILE A 113 7.22 3.83 2.70
CA ILE A 113 6.41 4.24 1.56
C ILE A 113 5.08 3.54 1.66
N VAL A 114 4.00 4.33 1.58
CA VAL A 114 2.62 3.83 1.56
C VAL A 114 1.94 4.36 0.31
N ALA A 115 1.43 3.47 -0.52
CA ALA A 115 0.74 3.85 -1.75
C ALA A 115 -0.76 3.53 -1.63
N ASP A 116 -1.59 4.57 -1.58
CA ASP A 116 -3.04 4.47 -1.59
C ASP A 116 -3.57 4.27 -3.02
N ASP A 117 -4.76 3.71 -3.13
CA ASP A 117 -5.39 3.37 -4.41
C ASP A 117 -6.84 3.91 -4.49
N PRO A 118 -7.02 5.23 -4.59
CA PRO A 118 -8.33 5.84 -4.79
C PRO A 118 -9.03 5.26 -6.03
N SER A 119 -10.35 5.06 -5.97
CA SER A 119 -11.16 4.32 -6.94
C SER A 119 -10.86 2.82 -7.03
N CYS A 120 -10.05 2.28 -6.15
CA CYS A 120 -9.76 0.83 -6.08
C CYS A 120 -9.33 0.22 -7.42
N HIS A 121 -8.50 0.91 -8.22
CA HIS A 121 -8.07 0.42 -9.53
C HIS A 121 -7.34 -0.92 -9.47
N SER A 122 -6.61 -1.17 -8.39
CA SER A 122 -5.87 -2.40 -8.11
C SER A 122 -6.21 -2.98 -6.73
N SER A 123 -7.37 -2.63 -6.19
CA SER A 123 -7.80 -3.00 -4.84
C SER A 123 -9.22 -3.55 -4.87
N ALA A 124 -9.43 -4.68 -4.21
CA ALA A 124 -10.74 -5.35 -4.18
C ALA A 124 -11.40 -5.33 -2.79
N GLN A 125 -10.72 -4.80 -1.78
CA GLN A 125 -11.18 -4.88 -0.39
C GLN A 125 -12.03 -3.67 -0.02
N SER A 126 -11.44 -2.48 -0.13
CA SER A 126 -12.05 -1.20 0.22
C SER A 126 -11.32 -0.04 -0.43
N GLU A 127 -11.97 1.09 -0.54
CA GLU A 127 -11.29 2.36 -0.75
C GLU A 127 -10.81 2.86 0.61
N GLU A 128 -9.54 3.25 0.70
CA GLU A 128 -8.93 3.56 1.98
C GLU A 128 -7.99 4.76 1.87
N ASN A 129 -8.05 5.63 2.88
CA ASN A 129 -7.20 6.78 3.03
C ASN A 129 -6.25 6.57 4.22
N SER A 130 -5.02 6.19 3.96
CA SER A 130 -4.02 5.90 4.98
C SER A 130 -3.62 7.13 5.84
N ARG A 131 -4.10 8.33 5.51
CA ARG A 131 -3.93 9.54 6.34
C ARG A 131 -4.40 9.36 7.78
N GLY A 132 -5.45 8.56 8.01
CA GLY A 132 -5.96 8.26 9.36
C GLY A 132 -4.91 7.65 10.28
N VAL A 133 -3.99 6.85 9.74
CA VAL A 133 -2.89 6.23 10.50
C VAL A 133 -1.91 7.26 11.05
N ALA A 134 -1.74 8.41 10.39
CA ALA A 134 -0.87 9.49 10.88
C ALA A 134 -1.28 9.98 12.28
N TYR A 135 -2.59 10.13 12.49
CA TYR A 135 -3.14 10.55 13.79
C TYR A 135 -3.07 9.43 14.82
N LEU A 136 -3.41 8.20 14.44
CA LEU A 136 -3.38 7.04 15.32
C LEU A 136 -1.97 6.76 15.84
N ALA A 137 -0.99 6.76 14.94
CA ALA A 137 0.40 6.42 15.26
C ALA A 137 1.25 7.63 15.70
N HIS A 138 0.78 8.87 15.52
CA HIS A 138 1.59 10.08 15.64
C HIS A 138 2.87 10.01 14.79
N ILE A 139 2.75 9.60 13.54
CA ILE A 139 3.86 9.43 12.61
C ILE A 139 3.86 10.55 11.55
N PRO A 140 5.01 11.19 11.25
CA PRO A 140 5.08 12.20 10.21
C PRO A 140 4.73 11.63 8.83
N VAL A 141 3.90 12.36 8.07
CA VAL A 141 3.48 11.99 6.71
C VAL A 141 3.76 13.14 5.74
N LEU A 142 4.50 12.80 4.69
CA LEU A 142 4.79 13.66 3.53
C LEU A 142 3.97 13.18 2.32
N GLU A 143 3.45 14.12 1.53
CA GLU A 143 2.64 13.82 0.34
C GLU A 143 3.22 14.50 -0.91
N PRO A 144 4.00 13.79 -1.74
CA PRO A 144 4.49 14.32 -3.00
C PRO A 144 3.34 14.43 -4.02
N SER A 145 3.46 15.42 -4.93
CA SER A 145 2.50 15.64 -6.02
C SER A 145 2.95 15.05 -7.35
N ASP A 146 4.25 14.80 -7.52
CA ASP A 146 4.85 14.35 -8.78
C ASP A 146 6.13 13.51 -8.55
N PRO A 147 6.70 12.89 -9.60
CA PRO A 147 7.92 12.09 -9.49
C PRO A 147 9.14 12.85 -8.97
N GLN A 148 9.30 14.16 -9.27
CA GLN A 148 10.41 14.93 -8.71
C GLN A 148 10.26 15.03 -7.20
N GLU A 149 9.07 15.36 -6.71
CA GLU A 149 8.79 15.41 -5.27
C GLU A 149 8.84 14.02 -4.62
N CYS A 150 8.45 12.94 -5.32
CA CYS A 150 8.66 11.58 -4.82
C CYS A 150 10.11 11.35 -4.42
N LYS A 151 11.05 11.71 -5.29
CA LYS A 151 12.50 11.62 -5.02
C LYS A 151 12.90 12.53 -3.84
N ASP A 152 12.47 13.79 -3.88
CA ASP A 152 12.92 14.80 -2.93
C ASP A 152 12.30 14.58 -1.54
N PHE A 153 11.04 14.11 -1.45
CA PHE A 153 10.38 13.83 -0.17
C PHE A 153 10.89 12.54 0.49
N VAL A 154 11.34 11.55 -0.29
CA VAL A 154 12.07 10.42 0.29
C VAL A 154 13.36 10.90 0.95
N LYS A 155 14.12 11.79 0.29
CA LYS A 155 15.33 12.39 0.88
C LYS A 155 15.00 13.20 2.13
N LEU A 156 13.96 14.03 2.08
CA LEU A 156 13.47 14.80 3.22
C LEU A 156 13.02 13.89 4.36
N GLY A 157 12.32 12.79 4.06
CA GLY A 157 11.91 11.78 5.04
C GLY A 157 13.10 11.18 5.78
N PHE A 158 14.16 10.80 5.05
CA PHE A 158 15.40 10.33 5.68
C PHE A 158 16.09 11.39 6.56
N GLN A 159 16.07 12.66 6.14
CA GLN A 159 16.62 13.77 6.94
C GLN A 159 15.81 13.97 8.23
N ILE A 160 14.50 13.99 8.15
CA ILE A 160 13.59 14.11 9.31
C ILE A 160 13.78 12.93 10.25
N SER A 161 13.74 11.71 9.70
CA SER A 161 13.91 10.49 10.48
C SER A 161 15.25 10.47 11.23
N GLY A 162 16.33 10.83 10.56
CA GLY A 162 17.65 10.91 11.19
C GLY A 162 17.78 12.02 12.24
N LYS A 163 17.15 13.18 12.00
CA LYS A 163 17.21 14.33 12.92
C LYS A 163 16.38 14.12 14.19
N TYR A 164 15.21 13.53 14.07
CA TYR A 164 14.25 13.41 15.17
C TYR A 164 14.13 11.99 15.74
N ASN A 165 14.85 11.03 15.16
CA ASN A 165 14.81 9.61 15.57
C ASN A 165 13.38 9.06 15.61
N ILE A 166 12.67 9.17 14.48
CA ILE A 166 11.29 8.72 14.29
C ILE A 166 11.12 8.19 12.85
N PRO A 167 10.38 7.11 12.58
CA PRO A 167 10.07 6.73 11.21
C PRO A 167 9.20 7.81 10.55
N VAL A 168 9.30 7.93 9.21
CA VAL A 168 8.54 8.90 8.41
C VAL A 168 7.82 8.16 7.29
N ILE A 169 6.53 8.43 7.11
CA ILE A 169 5.78 7.95 5.95
C ILE A 169 5.91 8.95 4.80
N VAL A 170 6.18 8.44 3.60
CA VAL A 170 5.94 9.14 2.34
C VAL A 170 4.75 8.45 1.68
N ARG A 171 3.63 9.16 1.63
CA ARG A 171 2.36 8.67 1.09
C ARG A 171 2.20 9.11 -0.35
N THR A 172 1.97 8.15 -1.24
CA THR A 172 1.61 8.38 -2.64
C THR A 172 0.21 7.87 -2.93
N THR A 173 -0.30 8.16 -4.12
CA THR A 173 -1.51 7.55 -4.67
C THR A 173 -1.18 6.90 -6.00
N THR A 174 -2.07 6.06 -6.53
CA THR A 174 -1.89 5.39 -7.83
C THR A 174 -1.45 6.37 -8.91
N ARG A 175 -2.04 7.56 -8.95
CA ARG A 175 -1.70 8.59 -9.92
C ARG A 175 -0.23 9.01 -9.82
N VAL A 176 0.21 9.36 -8.63
CA VAL A 176 1.61 9.81 -8.38
C VAL A 176 2.60 8.67 -8.58
N ALA A 177 2.26 7.47 -8.10
CA ALA A 177 3.11 6.27 -8.22
C ALA A 177 3.43 5.93 -9.68
N HIS A 178 2.45 6.06 -10.57
CA HIS A 178 2.55 5.68 -11.99
C HIS A 178 2.72 6.86 -12.95
N GLN A 179 2.75 8.09 -12.47
CA GLN A 179 3.04 9.26 -13.29
C GLN A 179 4.48 9.22 -13.79
N LYS A 180 4.71 9.55 -15.06
CA LYS A 180 6.05 9.68 -15.67
C LYS A 180 6.38 11.15 -15.91
N MET A 181 7.52 11.59 -15.36
CA MET A 181 8.02 12.95 -15.56
C MET A 181 9.55 12.98 -15.61
N PRO A 182 10.16 14.04 -16.19
CA PRO A 182 11.60 14.29 -16.04
C PRO A 182 11.95 14.56 -14.58
N VAL A 183 12.88 13.78 -14.03
CA VAL A 183 13.40 13.90 -12.67
C VAL A 183 14.86 14.28 -12.71
N VAL A 184 15.26 15.33 -12.00
CA VAL A 184 16.64 15.78 -11.89
C VAL A 184 17.37 14.90 -10.87
N LEU A 185 18.45 14.24 -11.30
CA LEU A 185 19.24 13.37 -10.42
C LEU A 185 20.14 14.19 -9.50
N GLY A 186 20.27 13.74 -8.26
CA GLY A 186 21.28 14.18 -7.30
C GLY A 186 22.48 13.22 -7.25
N LYS A 187 23.35 13.42 -6.28
CA LYS A 187 24.53 12.57 -6.03
C LYS A 187 24.15 11.35 -5.19
N ILE A 188 24.59 10.16 -5.61
CA ILE A 188 24.55 8.94 -4.78
C ILE A 188 25.82 8.92 -3.93
N PRO A 189 25.73 8.81 -2.58
CA PRO A 189 26.91 8.76 -1.71
C PRO A 189 27.80 7.54 -2.02
N VAL A 190 29.11 7.72 -1.92
CA VAL A 190 30.09 6.64 -2.19
C VAL A 190 29.96 5.48 -1.21
N SER A 191 29.54 5.76 0.03
CA SER A 191 29.29 4.75 1.07
C SER A 191 28.23 3.71 0.70
N ALA A 192 27.34 4.02 -0.25
CA ALA A 192 26.36 3.07 -0.78
C ALA A 192 26.99 2.05 -1.75
N LYS A 193 28.17 2.31 -2.29
CA LYS A 193 28.81 1.45 -3.32
C LYS A 193 29.77 0.38 -2.78
N THR A 194 30.16 0.44 -1.52
CA THR A 194 31.31 -0.34 -1.00
C THR A 194 30.97 -1.56 -0.17
N SER A 195 29.69 -1.94 -0.04
CA SER A 195 29.30 -3.01 0.89
C SER A 195 28.40 -4.08 0.29
N VAL A 196 28.75 -4.63 -0.86
CA VAL A 196 28.12 -5.88 -1.33
C VAL A 196 28.43 -6.97 -0.27
N GLY A 197 27.39 -7.43 0.43
CA GLY A 197 27.46 -8.60 1.34
C GLY A 197 27.99 -8.35 2.76
N LYS A 198 28.40 -7.13 3.15
CA LYS A 198 28.84 -6.83 4.54
C LYS A 198 28.12 -5.61 5.09
N GLN A 199 26.87 -5.77 5.48
CA GLN A 199 26.13 -4.76 6.25
C GLN A 199 26.83 -4.56 7.60
N LYS A 200 27.42 -3.38 7.84
CA LYS A 200 28.10 -3.06 9.09
C LYS A 200 27.20 -2.36 10.09
N GLY A 201 25.93 -2.79 10.18
CA GLY A 201 25.07 -2.37 11.28
C GLY A 201 25.53 -2.97 12.61
N LYS A 202 25.34 -2.25 13.70
CA LYS A 202 25.63 -2.74 15.05
C LYS A 202 24.46 -2.43 15.97
N PHE A 203 23.79 -3.45 16.46
CA PHE A 203 22.78 -3.28 17.50
C PHE A 203 23.47 -2.98 18.84
N ILE A 204 23.18 -1.82 19.40
CA ILE A 204 23.67 -1.42 20.72
C ILE A 204 22.52 -1.56 21.71
N LYS A 205 22.70 -2.42 22.72
CA LYS A 205 21.68 -2.66 23.75
C LYS A 205 21.30 -1.36 24.47
N ASN A 206 20.02 -1.02 24.44
CA ASN A 206 19.44 0.10 25.15
C ASN A 206 18.00 -0.22 25.57
N PRO A 207 17.82 -0.93 26.70
CA PRO A 207 16.49 -1.31 27.18
C PRO A 207 15.54 -0.12 27.35
N LYS A 208 16.06 1.04 27.80
CA LYS A 208 15.23 2.25 27.94
C LYS A 208 14.63 2.76 26.64
N GLN A 209 15.28 2.47 25.49
CA GLN A 209 14.77 2.85 24.17
C GLN A 209 13.91 1.78 23.54
N PHE A 210 14.29 0.49 23.66
CA PHE A 210 13.72 -0.57 22.82
C PHE A 210 12.65 -1.40 23.53
N ILE A 211 12.44 -1.22 24.85
CA ILE A 211 11.42 -1.97 25.60
C ILE A 211 10.24 -1.07 25.94
N THR A 212 9.09 -1.38 25.37
CA THR A 212 7.84 -0.62 25.54
C THR A 212 6.98 -1.17 26.69
N LEU A 213 7.55 -1.28 27.89
CA LEU A 213 6.84 -1.73 29.07
C LEU A 213 6.50 -0.56 30.02
N PRO A 214 5.36 -0.62 30.74
CA PRO A 214 5.08 0.34 31.82
C PRO A 214 6.14 0.30 32.92
N PRO A 215 6.49 1.44 33.55
CA PRO A 215 5.95 2.78 33.30
C PRO A 215 6.61 3.49 32.09
N ARG A 216 7.72 2.96 31.56
CA ARG A 216 8.56 3.61 30.53
C ARG A 216 7.77 3.97 29.24
N VAL A 217 6.82 3.16 28.82
CA VAL A 217 6.00 3.40 27.63
C VAL A 217 5.22 4.72 27.71
N LEU A 218 4.80 5.16 28.90
CA LEU A 218 4.10 6.44 29.07
C LEU A 218 5.03 7.64 28.94
N GLU A 219 6.28 7.49 29.37
CA GLU A 219 7.32 8.50 29.14
C GLU A 219 7.65 8.60 27.63
N MET A 220 7.80 7.45 26.97
CA MET A 220 8.02 7.40 25.52
C MET A 220 6.88 8.08 24.73
N LYS A 221 5.63 7.97 25.21
CA LYS A 221 4.50 8.71 24.62
C LYS A 221 4.70 10.21 24.71
N LYS A 222 5.13 10.73 25.86
CA LYS A 222 5.41 12.17 26.03
C LYS A 222 6.54 12.61 25.10
N GLU A 223 7.65 11.85 25.08
CA GLU A 223 8.78 12.09 24.17
C GLU A 223 8.36 12.09 22.70
N LEU A 224 7.46 11.19 22.31
CA LEU A 224 6.89 11.12 20.94
C LEU A 224 6.13 12.40 20.62
N LEU A 225 5.23 12.85 21.49
CA LEU A 225 4.46 14.07 21.27
C LEU A 225 5.36 15.32 21.17
N GLU A 226 6.40 15.39 21.99
CA GLU A 226 7.41 16.48 21.90
C GLU A 226 8.16 16.45 20.55
N LYS A 227 8.51 15.25 20.06
CA LYS A 227 9.13 15.11 18.73
C LYS A 227 8.20 15.62 17.64
N ILE A 228 6.91 15.28 17.71
CA ILE A 228 5.91 15.75 16.75
C ILE A 228 5.81 17.28 16.73
N GLU A 229 5.84 17.95 17.89
CA GLU A 229 5.82 19.41 17.93
C GLU A 229 7.11 20.05 17.38
N LYS A 230 8.27 19.42 17.58
CA LYS A 230 9.52 19.86 16.94
C LYS A 230 9.45 19.70 15.40
N ILE A 231 8.84 18.61 14.91
CA ILE A 231 8.63 18.38 13.47
C ILE A 231 7.60 19.37 12.92
N ARG A 232 6.53 19.68 13.66
CA ARG A 232 5.56 20.73 13.31
C ARG A 232 6.27 22.07 13.11
N SER A 233 7.12 22.46 14.04
CA SER A 233 7.91 23.70 13.94
C SER A 233 8.85 23.70 12.73
N PHE A 234 9.42 22.54 12.40
CA PHE A 234 10.25 22.37 11.19
C PHE A 234 9.41 22.51 9.91
N SER A 235 8.21 21.95 9.87
CA SER A 235 7.33 21.97 8.68
C SER A 235 6.86 23.38 8.31
N GLU A 236 6.81 24.31 9.28
CA GLU A 236 6.43 25.71 9.07
C GLU A 236 7.30 26.42 8.00
N ASN A 237 8.57 25.99 7.87
CA ASN A 237 9.53 26.62 6.96
C ASN A 237 9.51 26.03 5.54
N LEU A 238 8.82 24.91 5.32
CA LEU A 238 8.89 24.15 4.06
C LEU A 238 7.83 24.54 3.03
N SER A 239 6.80 25.25 3.43
CA SER A 239 5.74 25.69 2.52
C SER A 239 5.85 27.19 2.27
N LYS A 240 5.78 27.60 1.03
CA LYS A 240 5.69 29.02 0.67
C LYS A 240 4.22 29.35 0.39
N ALA A 241 3.71 30.40 0.97
CA ALA A 241 2.39 30.91 0.66
C ALA A 241 2.33 32.39 0.96
N ASP A 242 1.84 33.13 0.01
CA ASP A 242 1.50 34.52 0.18
C ASP A 242 0.08 34.75 -0.37
N THR A 243 -0.76 35.41 0.40
CA THR A 243 -2.12 35.76 -0.03
C THR A 243 -2.17 37.13 -0.70
N GLY A 244 -1.12 37.94 -0.55
CA GLY A 244 -1.15 39.33 -0.94
C GLY A 244 -2.37 40.06 -0.33
N SER A 245 -3.08 40.83 -1.15
CA SER A 245 -4.33 41.51 -0.76
C SER A 245 -5.60 40.69 -1.01
N GLN A 246 -5.49 39.47 -1.57
CA GLN A 246 -6.66 38.69 -1.95
C GLN A 246 -7.43 38.17 -0.73
N LYS A 247 -8.77 38.03 -0.90
CA LYS A 247 -9.68 37.58 0.14
C LYS A 247 -10.16 36.13 -0.06
N THR A 248 -9.76 35.53 -1.17
CA THR A 248 -10.07 34.15 -1.54
C THR A 248 -8.79 33.42 -1.89
N ALA A 249 -8.70 32.13 -1.51
CA ALA A 249 -7.51 31.32 -1.72
C ALA A 249 -7.85 29.82 -1.78
N ILE A 250 -6.84 29.00 -2.09
CA ILE A 250 -6.96 27.54 -2.14
C ILE A 250 -5.90 26.93 -1.20
N ILE A 251 -6.27 25.85 -0.49
CA ILE A 251 -5.32 25.00 0.26
C ILE A 251 -5.42 23.59 -0.30
N THR A 252 -4.28 22.94 -0.54
CA THR A 252 -4.23 21.62 -1.15
C THR A 252 -2.95 20.84 -0.76
N SER A 253 -2.92 19.54 -1.02
CA SER A 253 -1.75 18.67 -0.83
C SER A 253 -1.69 17.56 -1.89
N GLY A 254 -0.54 16.90 -1.99
CA GLY A 254 -0.35 15.76 -2.90
C GLY A 254 -0.70 16.08 -4.36
N VAL A 255 -1.21 15.10 -5.08
CA VAL A 255 -1.56 15.22 -6.51
C VAL A 255 -2.59 16.29 -6.80
N SER A 256 -3.47 16.59 -5.84
CA SER A 256 -4.50 17.61 -5.97
C SER A 256 -3.92 19.01 -6.29
N TYR A 257 -2.66 19.25 -5.87
CA TYR A 257 -1.96 20.49 -6.22
C TYR A 257 -1.78 20.66 -7.73
N LEU A 258 -1.42 19.61 -8.45
CA LEU A 258 -1.25 19.70 -9.91
C LEU A 258 -2.57 20.02 -10.60
N TYR A 259 -3.67 19.40 -10.16
CA TYR A 259 -5.01 19.68 -10.70
C TYR A 259 -5.48 21.11 -10.41
N VAL A 260 -5.15 21.63 -9.23
CA VAL A 260 -5.42 23.04 -8.89
C VAL A 260 -4.68 23.98 -9.83
N MET A 261 -3.38 23.74 -10.04
CA MET A 261 -2.56 24.61 -10.90
C MET A 261 -3.01 24.56 -12.36
N GLU A 262 -3.36 23.38 -12.86
CA GLU A 262 -3.90 23.18 -14.21
C GLU A 262 -5.25 23.90 -14.36
N ALA A 263 -6.17 23.71 -13.43
CA ALA A 263 -7.47 24.34 -13.43
C ALA A 263 -7.41 25.88 -13.38
N LEU A 264 -6.53 26.43 -12.54
CA LEU A 264 -6.32 27.88 -12.47
C LEU A 264 -5.83 28.45 -13.80
N LYS A 265 -4.91 27.74 -14.46
CA LYS A 265 -4.40 28.12 -15.78
C LYS A 265 -5.51 28.02 -16.84
N GLU A 266 -6.24 26.92 -16.91
CA GLU A 266 -7.32 26.68 -17.87
C GLU A 266 -8.43 27.73 -17.74
N LEU A 267 -8.81 28.04 -16.51
CA LEU A 267 -9.84 29.02 -16.21
C LEU A 267 -9.35 30.46 -16.31
N ASN A 268 -8.06 30.69 -16.51
CA ASN A 268 -7.44 32.03 -16.42
C ASN A 268 -7.83 32.74 -15.12
N ILE A 269 -7.65 32.08 -13.99
CA ILE A 269 -7.92 32.58 -12.63
C ILE A 269 -6.60 32.64 -11.87
N ASN A 270 -6.36 33.78 -11.21
CA ASN A 270 -5.21 33.95 -10.34
C ASN A 270 -5.68 33.98 -8.88
N LEU A 271 -5.53 32.85 -8.17
CA LEU A 271 -5.80 32.73 -6.74
C LEU A 271 -4.55 32.24 -6.02
N PRO A 272 -4.27 32.72 -4.80
CA PRO A 272 -3.23 32.20 -3.95
C PRO A 272 -3.48 30.74 -3.63
N VAL A 273 -2.42 29.93 -3.70
CA VAL A 273 -2.48 28.50 -3.38
C VAL A 273 -1.48 28.19 -2.28
N LEU A 274 -1.97 27.67 -1.16
CA LEU A 274 -1.12 27.06 -0.14
C LEU A 274 -1.01 25.57 -0.42
N LYS A 275 0.16 25.13 -0.88
CA LYS A 275 0.51 23.73 -0.99
C LYS A 275 1.11 23.24 0.32
N LEU A 276 0.55 22.17 0.86
CA LEU A 276 1.05 21.49 2.06
C LEU A 276 1.85 20.26 1.67
N ASN A 277 3.12 20.23 2.04
CA ASN A 277 4.02 19.11 1.82
C ASN A 277 3.90 18.05 2.94
N PHE A 278 3.53 18.51 4.15
CA PHE A 278 3.21 17.68 5.29
C PHE A 278 1.71 17.56 5.46
N PHE A 279 1.23 16.33 5.48
CA PHE A 279 -0.12 16.05 5.96
C PHE A 279 -0.13 15.96 7.50
N TYR A 280 0.91 15.37 8.12
CA TYR A 280 1.04 15.29 9.57
C TYR A 280 2.52 15.39 9.99
N PRO A 281 2.83 16.18 11.02
CA PRO A 281 1.98 17.21 11.61
C PRO A 281 1.82 18.42 10.68
N LEU A 282 0.61 18.96 10.63
CA LEU A 282 0.32 20.15 9.81
C LEU A 282 1.09 21.38 10.29
N PRO A 283 1.55 22.27 9.40
CA PRO A 283 2.14 23.57 9.72
C PRO A 283 1.06 24.56 10.16
N GLU A 284 0.58 24.43 11.41
CA GLU A 284 -0.59 25.17 11.89
C GLU A 284 -0.41 26.69 11.88
N LYS A 285 0.77 27.19 12.27
CA LYS A 285 1.04 28.65 12.27
C LYS A 285 0.94 29.20 10.84
N LYS A 286 1.48 28.48 9.87
CA LYS A 286 1.41 28.89 8.47
C LYS A 286 -0.01 28.89 7.94
N ILE A 287 -0.78 27.84 8.23
CA ILE A 287 -2.20 27.76 7.85
C ILE A 287 -2.97 28.91 8.50
N LYS A 288 -2.81 29.13 9.81
CA LYS A 288 -3.45 30.25 10.53
C LYS A 288 -3.12 31.60 9.92
N ASN A 289 -1.84 31.86 9.62
CA ASN A 289 -1.41 33.11 8.99
C ASN A 289 -2.01 33.28 7.59
N PHE A 290 -2.09 32.20 6.81
CA PHE A 290 -2.65 32.18 5.48
C PHE A 290 -4.15 32.51 5.49
N ILE A 291 -4.93 31.90 6.40
CA ILE A 291 -6.39 32.07 6.44
C ILE A 291 -6.87 33.29 7.21
N LYS A 292 -6.01 33.94 8.02
CA LYS A 292 -6.38 34.99 8.97
C LYS A 292 -7.18 36.15 8.35
N LYS A 293 -6.84 36.54 7.10
CA LYS A 293 -7.44 37.69 6.41
C LYS A 293 -8.38 37.30 5.27
N LEU A 294 -8.56 36.02 5.02
CA LEU A 294 -9.42 35.51 3.95
C LEU A 294 -10.91 35.67 4.33
N LYS A 295 -11.75 35.85 3.32
CA LYS A 295 -13.20 35.73 3.45
C LYS A 295 -13.68 34.31 3.10
N LYS A 296 -12.98 33.67 2.15
CA LYS A 296 -13.36 32.35 1.63
C LYS A 296 -12.12 31.52 1.23
N VAL A 297 -12.12 30.24 1.53
CA VAL A 297 -11.07 29.31 1.15
C VAL A 297 -11.65 28.01 0.56
N LEU A 298 -11.06 27.54 -0.52
CA LEU A 298 -11.36 26.21 -1.09
C LEU A 298 -10.31 25.22 -0.64
N ILE A 299 -10.74 24.11 -0.05
CA ILE A 299 -9.87 22.99 0.31
C ILE A 299 -9.99 21.94 -0.80
N VAL A 300 -8.87 21.63 -1.45
CA VAL A 300 -8.83 20.61 -2.51
C VAL A 300 -8.00 19.44 -2.01
N GLU A 301 -8.68 18.36 -1.65
CA GLU A 301 -8.09 17.11 -1.20
C GLU A 301 -8.86 15.91 -1.72
N GLU A 302 -8.17 14.79 -1.87
CA GLU A 302 -8.73 13.53 -2.34
C GLU A 302 -9.34 12.74 -1.17
N LEU A 303 -10.43 11.98 -1.42
CA LEU A 303 -11.15 11.17 -0.44
C LEU A 303 -11.73 11.99 0.73
N GLU A 304 -11.65 11.51 1.96
CA GLU A 304 -12.27 12.09 3.15
C GLU A 304 -11.72 13.49 3.52
N PRO A 305 -12.54 14.32 4.18
CA PRO A 305 -12.21 15.71 4.50
C PRO A 305 -11.27 15.86 5.71
N PHE A 306 -10.10 15.25 5.68
CA PHE A 306 -9.13 15.39 6.78
C PHE A 306 -8.56 16.81 6.86
N LEU A 307 -8.08 17.35 5.74
CA LEU A 307 -7.51 18.69 5.69
C LEU A 307 -8.58 19.75 5.90
N GLU A 308 -9.76 19.57 5.33
CA GLU A 308 -10.89 20.50 5.52
C GLU A 308 -11.26 20.63 7.00
N LYS A 309 -11.39 19.52 7.73
CA LYS A 309 -11.69 19.52 9.17
C LYS A 309 -10.60 20.19 9.99
N GLU A 310 -9.34 19.95 9.66
CA GLU A 310 -8.23 20.62 10.36
C GLU A 310 -8.21 22.13 10.09
N VAL A 311 -8.45 22.58 8.86
CA VAL A 311 -8.56 24.00 8.54
C VAL A 311 -9.76 24.63 9.26
N GLN A 312 -10.90 23.93 9.35
CA GLN A 312 -12.06 24.37 10.13
C GLN A 312 -11.72 24.55 11.61
N ARG A 313 -10.97 23.59 12.21
CA ARG A 313 -10.50 23.70 13.60
C ARG A 313 -9.63 24.92 13.80
N LEU A 314 -8.64 25.13 12.91
CA LEU A 314 -7.71 26.26 13.01
C LEU A 314 -8.38 27.61 12.75
N ALA A 315 -9.38 27.65 11.87
CA ALA A 315 -10.12 28.87 11.56
C ALA A 315 -10.90 29.41 12.77
N LYS A 316 -11.43 28.54 13.64
CA LYS A 316 -12.11 28.94 14.88
C LYS A 316 -11.21 29.82 15.78
N GLU A 317 -9.89 29.62 15.73
CA GLU A 317 -8.94 30.35 16.56
C GLU A 317 -8.56 31.74 16.00
N VAL A 318 -8.57 31.90 14.66
CA VAL A 318 -8.00 33.12 14.01
C VAL A 318 -8.94 33.84 13.07
N ASN A 319 -9.98 33.19 12.57
CA ASN A 319 -10.94 33.75 11.61
C ASN A 319 -12.25 32.96 11.59
N CYS A 320 -13.06 33.10 12.64
CA CYS A 320 -14.32 32.35 12.80
C CYS A 320 -15.40 32.68 11.73
N LYS A 321 -15.21 33.76 10.95
CA LYS A 321 -16.12 34.13 9.85
C LYS A 321 -15.67 33.61 8.49
N LEU A 322 -14.57 32.86 8.42
CA LEU A 322 -14.05 32.29 7.18
C LEU A 322 -15.03 31.28 6.60
N GLU A 323 -15.47 31.50 5.37
CA GLU A 323 -16.20 30.49 4.60
C GLU A 323 -15.22 29.43 4.09
N ILE A 324 -15.37 28.20 4.55
CA ILE A 324 -14.55 27.06 4.13
C ILE A 324 -15.40 26.17 3.25
N VAL A 325 -14.91 25.90 2.05
CA VAL A 325 -15.56 25.07 1.03
C VAL A 325 -14.61 23.94 0.66
N GLY A 326 -15.08 22.73 0.62
CA GLY A 326 -14.29 21.55 0.26
C GLY A 326 -15.18 20.48 -0.36
N LYS A 327 -15.54 19.47 0.41
CA LYS A 327 -16.36 18.35 -0.07
C LYS A 327 -17.78 18.73 -0.51
N LYS A 328 -18.24 19.91 -0.18
CA LYS A 328 -19.47 20.46 -0.78
C LYS A 328 -19.37 20.61 -2.32
N LEU A 329 -18.16 20.77 -2.87
CA LEU A 329 -17.91 20.91 -4.30
C LEU A 329 -17.10 19.75 -4.90
N LEU A 330 -16.49 18.91 -4.08
CA LEU A 330 -15.59 17.84 -4.48
C LEU A 330 -16.10 16.49 -3.95
N PRO A 331 -15.88 15.37 -4.67
CA PRO A 331 -16.30 14.06 -4.21
C PRO A 331 -15.50 13.59 -2.99
N GLU A 332 -16.14 12.77 -2.13
CA GLU A 332 -15.48 12.05 -1.02
C GLU A 332 -15.09 10.62 -1.39
N VAL A 333 -15.48 10.15 -2.56
CA VAL A 333 -15.30 8.78 -3.03
C VAL A 333 -14.62 8.80 -4.39
N GLY A 334 -13.66 7.92 -4.56
CA GLY A 334 -12.94 7.74 -5.81
C GLY A 334 -11.77 8.70 -6.01
N GLU A 335 -10.99 8.41 -7.06
CA GLU A 335 -9.87 9.24 -7.49
C GLU A 335 -10.35 10.64 -7.86
N LEU A 336 -9.72 11.65 -7.31
CA LEU A 336 -10.00 13.03 -7.69
C LEU A 336 -9.47 13.29 -9.10
N LYS A 337 -10.36 13.71 -10.00
CA LYS A 337 -10.03 13.96 -11.41
C LYS A 337 -9.89 15.47 -11.69
N PRO A 338 -9.05 15.87 -12.67
CA PRO A 338 -8.86 17.26 -13.03
C PRO A 338 -10.17 18.01 -13.31
N GLU A 339 -11.11 17.39 -14.03
CA GLU A 339 -12.41 17.98 -14.37
C GLU A 339 -13.28 18.31 -13.15
N PHE A 340 -13.19 17.53 -12.07
CA PHE A 340 -13.89 17.83 -10.81
C PHE A 340 -13.27 19.08 -10.16
N VAL A 341 -11.95 19.17 -10.16
CA VAL A 341 -11.23 20.30 -9.57
C VAL A 341 -11.49 21.58 -10.37
N THR A 342 -11.44 21.51 -11.71
CA THR A 342 -11.74 22.65 -12.60
C THR A 342 -13.18 23.14 -12.37
N SER A 343 -14.15 22.23 -12.30
CA SER A 343 -15.55 22.57 -12.01
C SER A 343 -15.72 23.22 -10.62
N ALA A 344 -15.04 22.66 -9.60
CA ALA A 344 -15.10 23.19 -8.24
C ALA A 344 -14.51 24.60 -8.15
N ILE A 345 -13.35 24.83 -8.77
CA ILE A 345 -12.69 26.15 -8.80
C ILE A 345 -13.54 27.16 -9.58
N ALA A 346 -14.12 26.78 -10.71
CA ALA A 346 -15.02 27.64 -11.47
C ALA A 346 -16.23 28.08 -10.65
N LYS A 347 -16.91 27.13 -9.97
CA LYS A 347 -18.03 27.43 -9.06
C LYS A 347 -17.59 28.29 -7.88
N PHE A 348 -16.44 27.99 -7.28
CA PHE A 348 -15.88 28.74 -6.16
C PHE A 348 -15.57 30.19 -6.52
N ALA A 349 -15.09 30.44 -7.74
CA ALA A 349 -14.76 31.78 -8.28
C ALA A 349 -15.93 32.43 -9.01
N ASN A 350 -17.14 31.86 -8.97
CA ASN A 350 -18.32 32.36 -9.71
C ASN A 350 -18.07 32.53 -11.22
N LYS A 351 -17.24 31.68 -11.81
CA LYS A 351 -16.93 31.71 -13.25
C LYS A 351 -17.78 30.67 -13.97
N LYS A 352 -18.37 31.07 -15.10
CA LYS A 352 -19.06 30.11 -15.97
C LYS A 352 -18.02 29.15 -16.57
N PHE A 353 -18.20 27.88 -16.35
CA PHE A 353 -17.38 26.82 -16.94
C PHE A 353 -18.33 25.69 -17.38
N THR A 354 -18.25 25.33 -18.64
CA THR A 354 -18.96 24.18 -19.18
C THR A 354 -17.92 23.08 -19.33
N ILE A 355 -18.08 22.01 -18.56
CA ILE A 355 -17.28 20.81 -18.82
C ILE A 355 -17.58 20.39 -20.26
N TRP A 356 -16.58 20.44 -21.10
CA TRP A 356 -16.68 19.85 -22.43
C TRP A 356 -16.82 18.35 -22.22
N ASN A 357 -18.06 17.93 -21.98
CA ASN A 357 -18.41 16.54 -22.01
C ASN A 357 -18.18 16.08 -23.44
N SER A 358 -17.00 15.55 -23.74
CA SER A 358 -16.85 14.59 -24.79
C SER A 358 -17.63 13.33 -24.34
N GLN A 359 -18.95 13.48 -24.33
CA GLN A 359 -19.81 12.31 -24.31
C GLN A 359 -19.45 11.53 -25.56
N PHE A 360 -18.51 10.61 -25.41
CA PHE A 360 -18.46 9.51 -26.34
C PHE A 360 -19.85 8.87 -26.27
N LYS A 361 -20.70 9.19 -27.25
CA LYS A 361 -22.05 8.63 -27.39
C LYS A 361 -22.03 7.12 -27.59
N THR A 362 -20.84 6.55 -27.72
CA THR A 362 -20.64 5.12 -27.85
C THR A 362 -20.70 4.48 -26.47
N PRO A 363 -21.67 3.62 -26.17
CA PRO A 363 -21.74 2.93 -24.90
C PRO A 363 -20.47 2.08 -24.74
N VAL A 364 -19.66 2.41 -23.74
CA VAL A 364 -18.49 1.60 -23.39
C VAL A 364 -19.00 0.29 -22.81
N LEU A 365 -18.78 -0.81 -23.53
CA LEU A 365 -19.12 -2.14 -23.03
C LEU A 365 -18.31 -2.43 -21.76
N LYS A 366 -19.04 -2.72 -20.70
CA LYS A 366 -18.46 -3.13 -19.42
C LYS A 366 -17.74 -4.46 -19.61
N ARG A 367 -16.41 -4.47 -19.56
CA ARG A 367 -15.59 -5.68 -19.60
C ARG A 367 -15.12 -6.01 -18.18
N TYR A 368 -15.54 -7.15 -17.68
CA TYR A 368 -15.04 -7.66 -16.42
C TYR A 368 -13.65 -8.28 -16.62
N PRO A 369 -12.70 -8.05 -15.69
CA PRO A 369 -11.43 -8.77 -15.69
C PRO A 369 -11.69 -10.28 -15.66
N GLN A 370 -10.91 -11.03 -16.42
CA GLN A 370 -11.02 -12.49 -16.53
C GLN A 370 -9.65 -13.14 -16.35
N LEU A 371 -9.66 -14.42 -16.02
CA LEU A 371 -8.45 -15.23 -16.04
C LEU A 371 -7.82 -15.23 -17.43
N CYS A 372 -6.48 -15.30 -17.46
CA CYS A 372 -5.75 -15.40 -18.73
C CYS A 372 -6.22 -16.60 -19.57
N PRO A 373 -6.20 -16.51 -20.91
CA PRO A 373 -6.39 -17.68 -21.77
C PRO A 373 -5.37 -18.76 -21.42
N GLY A 374 -5.80 -20.02 -21.23
CA GLY A 374 -4.95 -21.13 -20.86
C GLY A 374 -4.52 -21.17 -19.38
N CYS A 375 -5.03 -20.28 -18.53
CA CYS A 375 -4.74 -20.31 -17.09
C CYS A 375 -5.16 -21.64 -16.46
N PRO A 376 -4.29 -22.29 -15.66
CA PRO A 376 -4.60 -23.57 -14.99
C PRO A 376 -5.87 -23.54 -14.15
N TYR A 377 -6.25 -22.39 -13.64
CA TYR A 377 -7.44 -22.24 -12.80
C TYR A 377 -8.75 -22.54 -13.53
N TRP A 378 -8.78 -22.44 -14.87
CA TRP A 378 -9.93 -22.91 -15.66
C TRP A 378 -10.19 -24.41 -15.50
N LEU A 379 -9.13 -25.20 -15.32
CA LEU A 379 -9.23 -26.65 -15.06
C LEU A 379 -9.81 -26.92 -13.67
N VAL A 380 -9.41 -26.14 -12.66
CA VAL A 380 -9.97 -26.23 -11.29
C VAL A 380 -11.46 -25.90 -11.31
N ILE A 381 -11.85 -24.80 -11.98
CA ILE A 381 -13.25 -24.40 -12.15
C ILE A 381 -14.06 -25.52 -12.81
N SER A 382 -13.54 -26.11 -13.89
CA SER A 382 -14.18 -27.22 -14.60
C SER A 382 -14.42 -28.42 -13.69
N ALA A 383 -13.40 -28.81 -12.92
CA ALA A 383 -13.50 -29.95 -12.00
C ALA A 383 -14.54 -29.70 -10.89
N ILE A 384 -14.57 -28.50 -10.30
CA ILE A 384 -15.55 -28.14 -9.27
C ILE A 384 -16.98 -28.22 -9.82
N LYS A 385 -17.25 -27.60 -10.97
CA LYS A 385 -18.59 -27.63 -11.62
C LYS A 385 -19.08 -29.04 -11.94
N LYS A 386 -18.17 -29.99 -12.17
CA LYS A 386 -18.50 -31.41 -12.39
C LYS A 386 -18.61 -32.21 -11.08
N ALA A 387 -17.95 -31.75 -10.01
CA ALA A 387 -17.91 -32.47 -8.75
C ALA A 387 -19.11 -32.18 -7.84
N VAL A 388 -19.62 -30.94 -7.83
CA VAL A 388 -20.64 -30.49 -6.89
C VAL A 388 -21.75 -29.69 -7.58
N ASP A 389 -22.94 -29.68 -6.98
CA ASP A 389 -24.01 -28.72 -7.31
C ASP A 389 -23.62 -27.33 -6.75
N THR A 390 -23.24 -26.42 -7.64
CA THR A 390 -22.75 -25.11 -7.26
C THR A 390 -23.76 -24.24 -6.54
N ASN A 391 -25.05 -24.57 -6.61
CA ASN A 391 -26.10 -23.85 -5.87
C ASN A 391 -26.22 -24.28 -4.39
N LYS A 392 -25.62 -25.41 -4.03
CA LYS A 392 -25.68 -26.00 -2.68
C LYS A 392 -24.39 -25.88 -1.88
N VAL A 393 -23.34 -25.35 -2.49
CA VAL A 393 -22.02 -25.21 -1.88
C VAL A 393 -21.65 -23.73 -1.85
N ILE A 394 -21.14 -23.26 -0.71
CA ILE A 394 -20.62 -21.89 -0.56
C ILE A 394 -19.18 -21.85 -1.09
N PHE A 395 -18.87 -20.83 -1.85
CA PHE A 395 -17.53 -20.61 -2.41
C PHE A 395 -16.89 -19.38 -1.78
N GLY A 396 -15.74 -19.59 -1.14
CA GLY A 396 -14.97 -18.55 -0.50
C GLY A 396 -13.76 -18.13 -1.29
N GLY A 397 -13.47 -16.82 -1.29
CA GLY A 397 -12.28 -16.28 -1.92
C GLY A 397 -11.61 -15.18 -1.12
N GLU A 398 -10.44 -14.81 -1.58
CA GLU A 398 -9.65 -13.70 -1.07
C GLU A 398 -8.75 -13.14 -2.21
N ILE A 399 -7.71 -12.37 -1.91
CA ILE A 399 -6.95 -11.62 -2.89
C ILE A 399 -5.93 -12.50 -3.64
N GLY A 400 -6.10 -12.59 -4.94
CA GLY A 400 -5.25 -13.33 -5.88
C GLY A 400 -5.94 -13.44 -7.24
N CYS A 401 -5.30 -14.05 -8.24
CA CYS A 401 -5.94 -14.21 -9.58
C CYS A 401 -7.29 -14.93 -9.51
N TYR A 402 -7.48 -15.82 -8.54
CA TYR A 402 -8.74 -16.54 -8.31
C TYR A 402 -9.87 -15.67 -7.74
N MET A 403 -9.62 -14.43 -7.31
CA MET A 403 -10.70 -13.47 -7.04
C MET A 403 -11.59 -13.25 -8.26
N LEU A 404 -11.04 -13.48 -9.46
CA LEU A 404 -11.79 -13.39 -10.72
C LEU A 404 -12.83 -14.50 -10.89
N PHE A 405 -12.84 -15.53 -10.03
CA PHE A 405 -13.91 -16.54 -10.01
C PHE A 405 -15.28 -15.93 -9.68
N GLY A 406 -15.32 -14.77 -8.99
CA GLY A 406 -16.55 -14.02 -8.73
C GLY A 406 -17.18 -13.39 -9.99
N ASN A 407 -16.39 -13.18 -11.04
CA ASN A 407 -16.84 -12.51 -12.26
C ASN A 407 -17.55 -13.49 -13.24
N PRO A 408 -18.48 -12.97 -14.07
CA PRO A 408 -18.97 -13.75 -15.21
C PRO A 408 -17.82 -14.17 -16.15
N PRO A 409 -17.85 -15.38 -16.75
CA PRO A 409 -18.93 -16.37 -16.69
C PRO A 409 -18.80 -17.36 -15.52
N VAL A 410 -17.79 -17.26 -14.68
CA VAL A 410 -17.45 -18.28 -13.66
C VAL A 410 -18.45 -18.30 -12.52
N LYS A 411 -18.61 -17.17 -11.78
CA LYS A 411 -19.52 -16.98 -10.66
C LYS A 411 -19.40 -18.07 -9.57
N LEU A 412 -18.17 -18.39 -9.15
CA LEU A 412 -17.85 -19.32 -8.08
C LEU A 412 -17.20 -18.60 -6.91
N GLN A 413 -17.88 -17.57 -6.40
CA GLN A 413 -17.41 -16.84 -5.22
C GLN A 413 -18.58 -16.13 -4.56
N ASP A 414 -18.90 -16.51 -3.33
CA ASP A 414 -20.00 -15.96 -2.54
C ASP A 414 -19.51 -14.91 -1.54
N TYR A 415 -18.24 -14.95 -1.16
CA TYR A 415 -17.59 -13.91 -0.37
C TYR A 415 -16.13 -13.71 -0.76
N LEU A 416 -15.65 -12.49 -0.52
CA LEU A 416 -14.26 -12.08 -0.73
C LEU A 416 -13.85 -11.09 0.35
N SER A 417 -12.62 -11.23 0.89
CA SER A 417 -12.06 -10.28 1.86
C SER A 417 -10.54 -10.18 1.70
N CYS A 418 -9.83 -9.80 2.77
CA CYS A 418 -8.40 -9.55 2.74
C CYS A 418 -7.57 -10.82 2.48
N MET A 419 -6.31 -10.62 2.13
CA MET A 419 -5.37 -11.68 1.78
C MET A 419 -5.22 -12.71 2.91
N GLY A 420 -5.41 -14.00 2.58
CA GLY A 420 -5.38 -15.13 3.52
C GLY A 420 -6.64 -15.32 4.36
N SER A 421 -7.65 -14.45 4.24
CA SER A 421 -8.87 -14.48 5.07
C SER A 421 -9.86 -15.61 4.71
N SER A 422 -9.77 -16.14 3.50
CA SER A 422 -10.77 -17.08 2.98
C SER A 422 -10.97 -18.30 3.87
N VAL A 423 -9.88 -18.82 4.44
CA VAL A 423 -9.87 -20.00 5.33
C VAL A 423 -10.56 -19.68 6.66
N GLY A 424 -10.24 -18.54 7.27
CA GLY A 424 -10.84 -18.12 8.54
C GLY A 424 -12.34 -17.85 8.44
N ILE A 425 -12.77 -17.20 7.33
CA ILE A 425 -14.20 -16.95 7.07
C ILE A 425 -14.92 -18.27 6.81
N ALA A 426 -14.34 -19.18 6.01
CA ALA A 426 -14.90 -20.52 5.78
C ALA A 426 -15.11 -21.29 7.10
N HIS A 427 -14.11 -21.23 8.00
CA HIS A 427 -14.22 -21.81 9.34
C HIS A 427 -15.43 -21.23 10.09
N GLY A 428 -15.57 -19.91 10.14
CA GLY A 428 -16.67 -19.24 10.81
C GLY A 428 -18.04 -19.62 10.24
N ILE A 429 -18.20 -19.62 8.92
CA ILE A 429 -19.44 -20.05 8.25
C ILE A 429 -19.76 -21.51 8.57
N LYS A 430 -18.76 -22.39 8.50
CA LYS A 430 -18.93 -23.80 8.77
C LYS A 430 -19.41 -24.04 10.20
N LYS A 431 -18.87 -23.32 11.16
CA LYS A 431 -19.25 -23.42 12.58
C LYS A 431 -20.64 -22.86 12.87
N SER A 432 -21.03 -21.79 12.18
CA SER A 432 -22.32 -21.10 12.43
C SER A 432 -23.48 -21.69 11.63
N ALA A 433 -23.25 -22.07 10.37
CA ALA A 433 -24.31 -22.49 9.46
C ALA A 433 -24.26 -23.99 9.08
N GLY A 434 -23.14 -24.68 9.32
CA GLY A 434 -22.98 -26.10 8.99
C GLY A 434 -22.96 -26.44 7.50
N GLN A 435 -23.12 -25.46 6.62
CA GLN A 435 -23.23 -25.64 5.18
C GLN A 435 -21.93 -26.19 4.58
N LYS A 436 -22.05 -26.86 3.43
CA LYS A 436 -20.87 -27.30 2.65
C LYS A 436 -20.18 -26.08 2.05
N ILE A 437 -18.86 -26.04 2.15
CA ILE A 437 -18.05 -24.90 1.72
C ILE A 437 -16.75 -25.34 1.08
N ILE A 438 -16.42 -24.72 -0.06
CA ILE A 438 -15.11 -24.80 -0.72
C ILE A 438 -14.50 -23.40 -0.68
N THR A 439 -13.27 -23.28 -0.22
CA THR A 439 -12.58 -21.99 -0.17
C THR A 439 -11.24 -22.05 -0.89
N PHE A 440 -10.89 -20.93 -1.53
CA PHE A 440 -9.67 -20.79 -2.31
C PHE A 440 -8.67 -19.90 -1.59
N VAL A 441 -7.42 -20.31 -1.63
CA VAL A 441 -6.28 -19.50 -1.17
C VAL A 441 -5.11 -19.71 -2.14
N GLY A 442 -4.41 -18.65 -2.53
CA GLY A 442 -3.20 -18.76 -3.36
C GLY A 442 -1.99 -19.15 -2.52
N ASP A 443 -0.93 -19.64 -3.16
CA ASP A 443 0.33 -19.99 -2.52
C ASP A 443 0.95 -18.81 -1.74
N SER A 444 1.10 -17.68 -2.36
CA SER A 444 1.61 -16.46 -1.72
C SER A 444 0.70 -16.01 -0.56
N SER A 445 -0.63 -16.07 -0.73
CA SER A 445 -1.60 -15.73 0.31
C SER A 445 -1.59 -16.72 1.47
N PHE A 446 -1.34 -17.99 1.18
CA PHE A 446 -1.19 -19.02 2.22
C PHE A 446 -0.01 -18.71 3.14
N PHE A 447 1.15 -18.35 2.56
CA PHE A 447 2.31 -17.89 3.35
C PHE A 447 2.04 -16.56 4.05
N HIS A 448 1.30 -15.64 3.42
CA HIS A 448 1.02 -14.31 3.97
C HIS A 448 0.22 -14.37 5.29
N ALA A 449 -0.93 -15.05 5.28
CA ALA A 449 -1.83 -15.12 6.44
C ALA A 449 -2.70 -16.39 6.50
N GLY A 450 -2.61 -17.29 5.53
CA GLY A 450 -3.42 -18.52 5.50
C GLY A 450 -3.02 -19.56 6.54
N ILE A 451 -1.74 -19.64 6.90
CA ILE A 451 -1.21 -20.64 7.85
C ILE A 451 -1.87 -20.53 9.24
N PRO A 452 -1.93 -19.35 9.90
CA PRO A 452 -2.62 -19.20 11.18
C PRO A 452 -4.10 -19.57 11.11
N ALA A 453 -4.78 -19.21 10.01
CA ALA A 453 -6.18 -19.54 9.80
C ALA A 453 -6.40 -21.06 9.65
N LEU A 454 -5.48 -21.77 8.98
CA LEU A 454 -5.51 -23.22 8.88
C LEU A 454 -5.32 -23.89 10.25
N ILE A 455 -4.32 -23.46 11.02
CA ILE A 455 -4.10 -23.92 12.39
C ILE A 455 -5.35 -23.75 13.25
N ASN A 456 -5.97 -22.57 13.20
CA ASN A 456 -7.22 -22.28 13.91
C ASN A 456 -8.37 -23.22 13.48
N THR A 457 -8.47 -23.51 12.17
CA THR A 457 -9.49 -24.39 11.60
C THR A 457 -9.35 -25.83 12.10
N VAL A 458 -8.12 -26.34 12.14
CA VAL A 458 -7.78 -27.68 12.69
C VAL A 458 -8.05 -27.73 14.20
N PHE A 459 -7.50 -26.75 14.94
CA PHE A 459 -7.62 -26.67 16.40
C PHE A 459 -9.09 -26.66 16.86
N ASN A 460 -9.92 -25.88 16.18
CA ASN A 460 -11.34 -25.73 16.50
C ASN A 460 -12.25 -26.74 15.77
N LYS A 461 -11.68 -27.75 15.12
CA LYS A 461 -12.40 -28.88 14.52
C LYS A 461 -13.55 -28.44 13.61
N SER A 462 -13.25 -27.75 12.50
CA SER A 462 -14.21 -27.53 11.42
C SER A 462 -13.72 -28.19 10.14
N ASN A 463 -14.63 -28.43 9.19
CA ASN A 463 -14.35 -29.26 8.02
C ASN A 463 -14.69 -28.57 6.68
N PRO A 464 -14.20 -27.36 6.40
CA PRO A 464 -14.24 -26.81 5.05
C PRO A 464 -13.31 -27.59 4.14
N LEU A 465 -13.63 -27.65 2.83
CA LEU A 465 -12.65 -28.03 1.82
C LEU A 465 -11.85 -26.79 1.40
N ILE A 466 -10.55 -26.84 1.59
CA ILE A 466 -9.63 -25.77 1.22
C ILE A 466 -8.88 -26.18 -0.05
N ILE A 467 -8.92 -25.35 -1.09
CA ILE A 467 -8.13 -25.55 -2.30
C ILE A 467 -7.03 -24.49 -2.34
N ILE A 468 -5.78 -24.94 -2.13
CA ILE A 468 -4.61 -24.07 -2.26
C ILE A 468 -4.19 -24.09 -3.73
N LEU A 469 -4.18 -22.92 -4.35
CA LEU A 469 -3.86 -22.72 -5.76
C LEU A 469 -2.37 -22.37 -5.90
N GLU A 470 -1.53 -23.41 -6.02
CA GLU A 470 -0.08 -23.28 -6.13
C GLU A 470 0.32 -23.06 -7.60
N ASN A 471 0.64 -21.80 -7.95
CA ASN A 471 1.07 -21.40 -9.28
C ASN A 471 2.53 -20.96 -9.35
N GLU A 472 3.28 -21.18 -8.25
CA GLU A 472 4.71 -20.97 -8.11
C GLU A 472 5.18 -19.51 -8.16
N THR A 473 4.26 -18.52 -8.03
CA THR A 473 4.63 -17.10 -8.11
C THR A 473 3.54 -16.19 -7.55
N THR A 474 3.91 -15.01 -7.07
CA THR A 474 2.96 -13.92 -6.76
C THR A 474 2.55 -13.22 -8.06
N ALA A 475 1.67 -13.88 -8.83
CA ALA A 475 1.41 -13.53 -10.23
C ALA A 475 0.77 -12.15 -10.41
N MET A 476 -0.21 -11.79 -9.59
CA MET A 476 -1.06 -10.60 -9.80
C MET A 476 -0.28 -9.27 -9.73
N THR A 477 0.80 -9.20 -8.98
CA THR A 477 1.60 -7.99 -8.76
C THR A 477 2.89 -7.94 -9.58
N GLY A 478 3.17 -8.96 -10.40
CA GLY A 478 4.31 -8.98 -11.32
C GLY A 478 5.28 -10.14 -11.11
N HIS A 479 4.78 -11.30 -10.69
CA HIS A 479 5.54 -12.55 -10.60
C HIS A 479 6.71 -12.52 -9.61
N GLN A 480 6.54 -11.87 -8.47
CA GLN A 480 7.54 -11.87 -7.41
C GLN A 480 7.67 -13.27 -6.79
N PRO A 481 8.87 -13.63 -6.28
CA PRO A 481 9.07 -14.89 -5.57
C PRO A 481 8.35 -14.88 -4.21
N HIS A 482 7.96 -16.05 -3.76
CA HIS A 482 7.48 -16.33 -2.40
C HIS A 482 8.23 -17.57 -1.84
N PRO A 483 8.15 -17.88 -0.54
CA PRO A 483 8.98 -18.94 0.09
C PRO A 483 8.91 -20.31 -0.56
N GLY A 484 7.81 -20.66 -1.22
CA GLY A 484 7.62 -21.93 -1.94
C GLY A 484 7.92 -21.87 -3.44
N ALA A 485 8.38 -20.73 -3.99
CA ALA A 485 8.64 -20.61 -5.42
C ALA A 485 9.88 -21.42 -5.84
N PRO A 486 9.87 -22.09 -7.02
CA PRO A 486 10.98 -22.93 -7.48
C PRO A 486 12.32 -22.20 -7.63
N VAL A 487 12.29 -20.89 -7.82
CA VAL A 487 13.53 -20.08 -7.92
C VAL A 487 14.26 -19.96 -6.59
N ILE A 488 13.65 -20.36 -5.48
CA ILE A 488 14.24 -20.34 -4.15
C ILE A 488 14.90 -21.71 -3.91
N PRO A 489 16.22 -21.80 -3.75
CA PRO A 489 16.88 -23.03 -3.38
C PRO A 489 16.30 -23.56 -2.06
N ASN A 490 15.94 -24.86 -2.04
CA ASN A 490 15.27 -25.49 -0.88
C ASN A 490 13.98 -24.78 -0.45
N GLY A 491 13.19 -24.29 -1.40
CA GLY A 491 11.91 -23.65 -1.14
C GLY A 491 10.98 -24.52 -0.29
N ILE A 492 10.18 -23.86 0.55
CA ILE A 492 9.27 -24.50 1.50
C ILE A 492 8.12 -25.16 0.74
N LYS A 493 7.90 -26.45 0.96
CA LYS A 493 6.77 -27.17 0.36
C LYS A 493 5.48 -26.91 1.15
N ILE A 494 4.47 -26.41 0.47
CA ILE A 494 3.16 -26.12 1.08
C ILE A 494 2.55 -27.38 1.69
N GLU A 495 2.69 -28.52 1.03
CA GLU A 495 2.20 -29.81 1.54
C GLU A 495 2.76 -30.16 2.93
N GLU A 496 4.06 -29.92 3.14
CA GLU A 496 4.73 -30.21 4.42
C GLU A 496 4.18 -29.30 5.53
N ILE A 497 3.95 -27.99 5.23
CA ILE A 497 3.34 -27.07 6.19
C ILE A 497 1.91 -27.52 6.52
N VAL A 498 1.11 -27.84 5.51
CA VAL A 498 -0.29 -28.24 5.70
C VAL A 498 -0.37 -29.48 6.60
N LYS A 499 0.49 -30.47 6.38
CA LYS A 499 0.61 -31.67 7.24
C LYS A 499 1.07 -31.29 8.66
N ALA A 500 2.07 -30.42 8.78
CA ALA A 500 2.57 -29.93 10.07
C ALA A 500 1.52 -29.17 10.88
N CYS A 501 0.56 -28.49 10.22
CA CYS A 501 -0.60 -27.87 10.85
C CYS A 501 -1.63 -28.90 11.38
N GLY A 502 -1.42 -30.19 11.16
CA GLY A 502 -2.29 -31.27 11.67
C GLY A 502 -3.41 -31.69 10.71
N VAL A 503 -3.39 -31.26 9.46
CA VAL A 503 -4.37 -31.70 8.45
C VAL A 503 -4.09 -33.13 8.03
N LYS A 504 -5.08 -34.01 8.16
CA LYS A 504 -4.98 -35.45 7.81
C LYS A 504 -5.32 -35.71 6.34
N ASN A 505 -6.30 -34.96 5.81
CA ASN A 505 -6.79 -35.14 4.45
C ASN A 505 -6.09 -34.15 3.52
N VAL A 506 -4.93 -34.52 2.97
CA VAL A 506 -4.12 -33.68 2.08
C VAL A 506 -3.83 -34.42 0.79
N LYS A 507 -4.07 -33.77 -0.36
CA LYS A 507 -3.62 -34.25 -1.67
C LYS A 507 -3.02 -33.11 -2.50
N VAL A 508 -1.91 -33.41 -3.16
CA VAL A 508 -1.30 -32.56 -4.19
C VAL A 508 -1.70 -33.10 -5.55
N LEU A 509 -2.37 -32.31 -6.34
CA LEU A 509 -2.93 -32.72 -7.63
C LEU A 509 -2.61 -31.72 -8.73
N ASP A 510 -2.25 -32.19 -9.92
CA ASP A 510 -2.26 -31.37 -11.12
C ASP A 510 -3.71 -31.29 -11.65
N PRO A 511 -4.30 -30.11 -11.80
CA PRO A 511 -5.68 -29.95 -12.26
C PRO A 511 -5.92 -30.45 -13.71
N ILE A 512 -4.89 -30.82 -14.47
CA ILE A 512 -5.03 -31.47 -15.76
C ILE A 512 -5.62 -32.88 -15.62
N ASN A 513 -5.35 -33.55 -14.50
CA ASN A 513 -5.96 -34.85 -14.18
C ASN A 513 -7.37 -34.66 -13.62
N GLN A 514 -8.31 -34.37 -14.52
CA GLN A 514 -9.68 -34.01 -14.17
C GLN A 514 -10.40 -35.09 -13.38
N GLU A 515 -10.22 -36.36 -13.72
CA GLU A 515 -10.91 -37.50 -13.07
C GLU A 515 -10.53 -37.59 -11.60
N GLU A 516 -9.24 -37.59 -11.31
CA GLU A 516 -8.74 -37.67 -9.93
C GLU A 516 -9.12 -36.41 -9.14
N PHE A 517 -9.05 -35.22 -9.76
CA PHE A 517 -9.42 -33.98 -9.11
C PHE A 517 -10.90 -33.98 -8.71
N ILE A 518 -11.80 -34.37 -9.61
CA ILE A 518 -13.25 -34.49 -9.36
C ILE A 518 -13.52 -35.51 -8.26
N LYS A 519 -12.90 -36.72 -8.34
CA LYS A 519 -13.04 -37.78 -7.33
C LYS A 519 -12.61 -37.28 -5.96
N THR A 520 -11.48 -36.57 -5.88
CA THR A 520 -10.95 -36.05 -4.61
C THR A 520 -11.84 -34.95 -4.03
N ILE A 521 -12.39 -34.03 -4.84
CA ILE A 521 -13.35 -33.05 -4.34
C ILE A 521 -14.55 -33.76 -3.70
N LYS A 522 -15.17 -34.71 -4.39
CA LYS A 522 -16.32 -35.46 -3.86
C LYS A 522 -15.99 -36.20 -2.55
N GLU A 523 -14.85 -36.87 -2.50
CA GLU A 523 -14.38 -37.55 -1.30
C GLU A 523 -14.15 -36.60 -0.13
N PHE A 524 -13.43 -35.50 -0.37
CA PHE A 524 -13.02 -34.56 0.69
C PHE A 524 -14.17 -33.72 1.22
N MET A 525 -15.21 -33.48 0.42
CA MET A 525 -16.43 -32.78 0.85
C MET A 525 -17.27 -33.58 1.86
N GLU A 526 -17.04 -34.91 1.99
CA GLU A 526 -17.75 -35.77 2.95
C GLU A 526 -16.90 -36.09 4.20
N LYS A 527 -15.64 -35.65 4.27
CA LYS A 527 -14.79 -35.91 5.43
C LYS A 527 -15.25 -35.09 6.65
N PRO A 528 -15.17 -35.64 7.86
CA PRO A 528 -15.52 -34.96 9.09
C PRO A 528 -14.49 -33.92 9.54
N ASP A 529 -13.25 -34.04 9.07
CA ASP A 529 -12.13 -33.16 9.38
C ASP A 529 -11.83 -32.21 8.19
N VAL A 530 -11.13 -31.10 8.45
CA VAL A 530 -10.65 -30.22 7.41
C VAL A 530 -9.85 -30.99 6.34
N SER A 531 -10.12 -30.66 5.09
CA SER A 531 -9.50 -31.30 3.94
C SER A 531 -8.83 -30.26 3.06
N VAL A 532 -7.64 -30.57 2.54
CA VAL A 532 -6.85 -29.65 1.72
C VAL A 532 -6.45 -30.31 0.40
N ILE A 533 -6.81 -29.68 -0.72
CA ILE A 533 -6.30 -29.99 -2.05
C ILE A 533 -5.29 -28.92 -2.42
N ILE A 534 -4.06 -29.29 -2.72
CA ILE A 534 -3.05 -28.41 -3.30
C ILE A 534 -3.09 -28.61 -4.81
N SER A 535 -3.70 -27.66 -5.51
CA SER A 535 -3.76 -27.64 -6.98
C SER A 535 -2.48 -27.05 -7.51
N LYS A 536 -1.54 -27.90 -7.91
CA LYS A 536 -0.18 -27.50 -8.30
C LYS A 536 -0.02 -27.48 -9.81
N ARG A 537 0.15 -26.31 -10.37
CA ARG A 537 0.52 -26.11 -11.76
C ARG A 537 1.05 -24.69 -12.00
N PRO A 538 2.25 -24.54 -12.61
CA PRO A 538 2.87 -23.22 -12.83
C PRO A 538 2.00 -22.24 -13.58
N CYS A 539 2.13 -20.95 -13.27
CA CYS A 539 1.49 -19.87 -14.01
C CYS A 539 2.00 -19.85 -15.46
N ILE A 540 1.10 -19.77 -16.43
CA ILE A 540 1.44 -19.76 -17.87
C ILE A 540 2.20 -18.50 -18.30
N GLN A 541 2.19 -17.44 -17.47
CA GLN A 541 2.90 -16.19 -17.75
C GLN A 541 4.34 -16.20 -17.25
N ILE A 542 4.75 -17.23 -16.50
CA ILE A 542 6.15 -17.40 -16.12
C ILE A 542 6.91 -17.81 -17.38
N LYS A 543 7.77 -16.94 -17.86
CA LYS A 543 8.73 -17.31 -18.91
C LYS A 543 9.70 -18.33 -18.35
N LYS A 544 9.75 -19.52 -18.94
CA LYS A 544 10.75 -20.55 -18.64
C LYS A 544 12.15 -20.06 -19.04
#